data_190a91e588abfef5c8b893356953b5da
#
_entry.id   190a91e588abfef5c8b893356953b5da
#
_cell.length_a   1.000
_cell.length_b   1.000
_cell.length_c   1.000
_cell.angle_alpha   90.00
_cell.angle_beta   90.00
_cell.angle_gamma   90.00
#
_symmetry.space_group_name_H-M   'P 1'
#
loop_
_entity.id
_entity.type
_entity.pdbx_description
1 polymer ?
#
loop_
_entity_poly.entity_id
_entity_poly.type
_entity_poly.pdbx_seq_one_letter_code
_entity_poly.pdbx_strand_id
1 'polypeptide(L)' 'MYDNIAILTNTMNNNSVEVEADNMRPGKSFDAYIASNKIRMFWNGKVYVGNAHGMEFTSSGPKLIN' A
#
# COMPACT_ATOMS: atom_id res chain seq x y z
N MET A 1 -8.87 13.97 -4.51
CA MET A 1 -7.40 13.86 -4.45
C MET A 1 -6.99 12.89 -3.35
N TYR A 2 -5.97 12.10 -3.59
CA TYR A 2 -5.45 11.16 -2.61
C TYR A 2 -4.15 11.66 -2.02
N ASP A 3 -3.93 11.33 -0.74
CA ASP A 3 -2.66 11.60 -0.10
C ASP A 3 -1.55 10.82 -0.83
N ASN A 4 -0.33 11.29 -0.73
CA ASN A 4 0.83 10.59 -1.29
C ASN A 4 1.49 9.66 -0.27
N ILE A 5 0.79 9.35 0.82
CA ILE A 5 1.26 8.48 1.89
C ILE A 5 0.21 7.43 2.16
N ALA A 6 0.66 6.20 2.33
CA ALA A 6 -0.17 5.08 2.75
C ALA A 6 0.51 4.34 3.89
N ILE A 7 -0.26 3.61 4.66
CA ILE A 7 0.28 2.78 5.73
C ILE A 7 0.23 1.33 5.27
N LEU A 8 1.38 0.68 5.26
CA LEU A 8 1.51 -0.73 4.94
C LEU A 8 1.73 -1.54 6.21
N THR A 9 1.01 -2.63 6.35
CA THR A 9 1.15 -3.54 7.47
C THR A 9 1.74 -4.86 6.98
N ASN A 10 2.86 -5.26 7.57
CA ASN A 10 3.45 -6.57 7.30
C ASN A 10 2.62 -7.63 8.02
N THR A 11 2.04 -8.58 7.28
CA THR A 11 1.13 -9.55 7.85
C THR A 11 1.82 -10.60 8.72
N MET A 12 3.13 -10.76 8.61
CA MET A 12 3.87 -11.73 9.42
C MET A 12 4.04 -11.28 10.87
N ASN A 13 4.23 -9.98 11.08
CA ASN A 13 4.53 -9.45 12.42
C ASN A 13 3.61 -8.31 12.85
N ASN A 14 2.64 -7.94 12.01
CA ASN A 14 1.69 -6.85 12.25
C ASN A 14 2.35 -5.48 12.44
N ASN A 15 3.58 -5.31 12.01
CA ASN A 15 4.23 -4.01 12.04
C ASN A 15 3.74 -3.16 10.87
N SER A 16 3.47 -1.89 11.15
CA SER A 16 2.99 -0.94 10.16
C SER A 16 4.03 0.14 9.91
N VAL A 17 4.09 0.62 8.68
CA VAL A 17 5.02 1.67 8.30
C VAL A 17 4.33 2.61 7.31
N GLU A 18 4.62 3.91 7.45
CA GLU A 18 4.18 4.90 6.47
C GLU A 18 5.12 4.87 5.28
N VAL A 19 4.55 4.87 4.08
CA VAL A 19 5.34 4.83 2.85
C VAL A 19 4.75 5.83 1.86
N GLU A 20 5.55 6.22 0.88
CA GLU A 20 5.05 7.00 -0.23
C GLU A 20 4.13 6.14 -1.10
N ALA A 21 3.07 6.75 -1.59
CA ALA A 21 2.11 6.10 -2.45
C ALA A 21 1.85 6.95 -3.68
N ASP A 22 1.64 6.29 -4.82
CA ASP A 22 1.42 6.96 -6.09
C ASP A 22 0.50 6.12 -6.97
N ASN A 23 0.04 6.70 -8.08
CA ASN A 23 -0.78 6.00 -9.08
C ASN A 23 -2.01 5.33 -8.49
N MET A 24 -2.70 6.03 -7.60
CA MET A 24 -3.88 5.46 -6.95
C MET A 24 -5.02 5.25 -7.94
N ARG A 25 -5.49 4.01 -8.00
CA ARG A 25 -6.68 3.61 -8.77
C ARG A 25 -7.67 2.97 -7.80
N PRO A 26 -8.67 3.72 -7.35
CA PRO A 26 -9.58 3.23 -6.30
C PRO A 26 -10.23 1.91 -6.66
N GLY A 27 -10.19 0.96 -5.73
CA GLY A 27 -10.74 -0.36 -5.93
C GLY A 27 -9.94 -1.23 -6.89
N LYS A 28 -8.74 -0.81 -7.30
CA LYS A 28 -7.89 -1.57 -8.22
C LYS A 28 -6.47 -1.75 -7.68
N SER A 29 -5.69 -0.67 -7.65
CA SER A 29 -4.28 -0.78 -7.25
C SER A 29 -3.69 0.58 -6.92
N PHE A 30 -2.54 0.55 -6.27
CA PHE A 30 -1.67 1.71 -6.15
C PHE A 30 -0.22 1.23 -6.01
N ASP A 31 0.71 2.17 -6.17
CA ASP A 31 2.13 1.87 -6.02
C ASP A 31 2.62 2.39 -4.68
N ALA A 32 3.27 1.54 -3.91
CA ALA A 32 3.89 1.91 -2.63
C ALA A 32 5.39 1.84 -2.78
N TYR A 33 6.09 2.73 -2.09
CA TYR A 33 7.55 2.79 -2.16
C TYR A 33 8.14 2.58 -0.78
N ILE A 34 8.90 1.50 -0.62
CA ILE A 34 9.65 1.23 0.60
C ILE A 34 11.12 1.34 0.24
N ALA A 35 11.82 2.32 0.83
CA ALA A 35 13.17 2.67 0.43
C ALA A 35 13.17 2.98 -1.07
N SER A 36 13.94 2.28 -1.88
CA SER A 36 13.98 2.50 -3.32
C SER A 36 13.12 1.50 -4.08
N ASN A 37 12.33 0.68 -3.39
CA ASN A 37 11.60 -0.41 -4.02
C ASN A 37 10.14 -0.05 -4.20
N LYS A 38 9.64 -0.24 -5.42
CA LYS A 38 8.22 -0.06 -5.74
C LYS A 38 7.50 -1.38 -5.54
N ILE A 39 6.40 -1.33 -4.78
CA ILE A 39 5.54 -2.48 -4.54
C ILE A 39 4.16 -2.14 -5.07
N ARG A 40 3.67 -2.93 -6.02
CA ARG A 40 2.32 -2.74 -6.52
C ARG A 40 1.33 -3.42 -5.59
N MET A 41 0.38 -2.61 -5.07
CA MET A 41 -0.64 -3.09 -4.16
C MET A 41 -1.95 -3.24 -4.93
N PHE A 42 -2.60 -4.40 -4.80
CA PHE A 42 -3.82 -4.74 -5.54
C PHE A 42 -5.00 -4.92 -4.60
N TRP A 43 -6.15 -4.43 -5.02
CA TRP A 43 -7.40 -4.57 -4.25
C TRP A 43 -7.91 -6.01 -4.32
N ASN A 44 -8.20 -6.59 -3.14
CA ASN A 44 -8.70 -7.96 -3.05
C ASN A 44 -10.19 -8.03 -2.64
N GLY A 45 -10.88 -6.89 -2.62
CA GLY A 45 -12.26 -6.81 -2.16
C GLY A 45 -12.40 -6.23 -0.75
N LYS A 46 -11.32 -6.15 0.00
CA LYS A 46 -11.31 -5.62 1.36
C LYS A 46 -10.17 -4.64 1.61
N VAL A 47 -8.97 -5.00 1.18
CA VAL A 47 -7.78 -4.18 1.35
C VAL A 47 -6.89 -4.35 0.13
N TYR A 48 -5.88 -3.49 0.05
CA TYR A 48 -4.83 -3.64 -0.97
C TYR A 48 -3.76 -4.57 -0.43
N VAL A 49 -3.28 -5.48 -1.28
CA VAL A 49 -2.28 -6.49 -0.91
C VAL A 49 -1.12 -6.45 -1.89
N GLY A 50 0.09 -6.48 -1.37
CA GLY A 50 1.29 -6.55 -2.19
C GLY A 50 2.33 -7.45 -1.55
N ASN A 51 3.25 -7.95 -2.36
CA ASN A 51 4.32 -8.84 -1.90
C ASN A 51 5.66 -8.30 -2.36
N ALA A 52 6.64 -8.35 -1.46
CA ALA A 52 8.01 -7.99 -1.76
C ALA A 52 8.95 -8.71 -0.82
N HIS A 53 10.04 -9.23 -1.35
CA HIS A 53 11.10 -9.88 -0.56
C HIS A 53 10.56 -10.99 0.35
N GLY A 54 9.60 -11.76 -0.13
CA GLY A 54 9.00 -12.84 0.66
C GLY A 54 8.05 -12.38 1.75
N MET A 55 7.74 -11.08 1.79
CA MET A 55 6.82 -10.51 2.78
C MET A 55 5.52 -10.08 2.11
N GLU A 56 4.40 -10.25 2.84
CA GLU A 56 3.11 -9.75 2.39
C GLU A 56 2.76 -8.49 3.16
N PHE A 57 2.28 -7.49 2.42
CA PHE A 57 1.82 -6.24 3.01
C PHE A 57 0.37 -6.00 2.66
N THR A 58 -0.37 -5.44 3.62
CA THR A 58 -1.74 -4.99 3.38
C THR A 58 -1.85 -3.50 3.69
N SER A 59 -2.85 -2.85 3.10
CA SER A 59 -3.08 -1.43 3.31
C SER A 59 -4.51 -1.08 2.98
N SER A 60 -5.05 -0.07 3.66
CA SER A 60 -6.33 0.51 3.27
C SER A 60 -6.18 1.50 2.11
N GLY A 61 -4.93 1.73 1.67
CA GLY A 61 -4.63 2.64 0.59
C GLY A 61 -4.37 4.05 1.07
N PRO A 62 -3.96 4.95 0.13
CA PRO A 62 -3.81 6.36 0.45
C PRO A 62 -5.14 6.95 0.88
N LYS A 63 -5.08 7.87 1.84
CA LYS A 63 -6.28 8.53 2.34
C LYS A 63 -6.81 9.50 1.28
N LEU A 64 -8.13 9.55 1.14
CA LEU A 64 -8.76 10.55 0.28
C LEU A 64 -8.76 11.89 1.00
N ILE A 65 -8.26 12.90 0.34
CA ILE A 65 -8.27 14.28 0.83
C ILE A 65 -8.94 15.17 -0.20
N ASN A 66 -9.72 16.12 0.27
CA ASN A 66 -10.44 17.04 -0.62
C ASN A 66 -9.67 18.33 -0.84
#